data_673d6cc5d1148f41e0ef82020fa8c9e1
#
_entry.id   673d6cc5d1148f41e0ef82020fa8c9e1
#
_cell.length_a   1.000
_cell.length_b   1.000
_cell.length_c   1.000
_cell.angle_alpha   90.00
_cell.angle_beta   90.00
_cell.angle_gamma   90.00
#
_symmetry.space_group_name_H-M   'P 1'
#
loop_
_entity.id
_entity.type
_entity.pdbx_description
1 polymer ?
#
loop_
_entity_poly.entity_id
_entity_poly.type
_entity_poly.pdbx_seq_one_letter_code
_entity_poly.pdbx_strand_id
1 'polypeptide(L)'
;MHTFDFKNRTAVVTGGAQGFGLDVAKRFLESGAKVFIWDIDEKLLKSAVDEVKNPNLFYSIVDISNYQDVEKNVADITSKSNIDILINNAGITGPTGPLWEYDVDMWNKI
;
A
#
# COMPACT_ATOMS: atom_id res chain seq x y z
N MET A 1 10.53 -1.59 25.57
CA MET A 1 10.27 -1.83 24.16
C MET A 1 8.94 -1.20 23.75
N HIS A 2 8.98 -0.50 22.66
CA HIS A 2 7.76 0.13 22.17
C HIS A 2 7.13 -0.73 21.10
N THR A 3 5.91 -1.12 21.35
CA THR A 3 5.12 -1.76 20.33
C THR A 3 4.13 -0.72 19.82
N PHE A 4 4.14 -0.51 18.52
CA PHE A 4 3.16 0.36 17.92
C PHE A 4 1.89 -0.43 17.72
N ASP A 5 0.79 0.15 18.16
CA ASP A 5 -0.51 -0.47 17.97
C ASP A 5 -1.21 0.25 16.80
N PHE A 6 -1.27 -0.42 15.66
CA PHE A 6 -1.96 0.11 14.49
C PHE A 6 -3.33 -0.50 14.30
N LYS A 7 -3.87 -1.03 15.36
CA LYS A 7 -5.21 -1.58 15.33
C LYS A 7 -6.19 -0.52 14.85
N ASN A 8 -7.04 -0.90 13.91
CA ASN A 8 -8.00 0.01 13.28
C ASN A 8 -7.36 1.05 12.37
N ARG A 9 -6.09 0.90 12.05
CA ARG A 9 -5.44 1.75 11.06
C ARG A 9 -5.37 1.03 9.73
N THR A 10 -5.36 1.80 8.66
CA THR A 10 -5.27 1.25 7.31
C THR A 10 -4.04 1.83 6.63
N ALA A 11 -3.22 0.94 6.11
CA ALA A 11 -2.01 1.32 5.39
C ALA A 11 -2.11 0.87 3.94
N VAL A 12 -1.58 1.69 3.05
CA VAL A 12 -1.42 1.33 1.63
C VAL A 12 0.06 1.34 1.32
N VAL A 13 0.55 0.25 0.74
CA VAL A 13 1.96 0.11 0.37
C VAL A 13 2.04 -0.12 -1.12
N THR A 14 2.59 0.84 -1.85
CA THR A 14 2.80 0.68 -3.29
C THR A 14 4.07 -0.13 -3.51
N GLY A 15 4.07 -0.96 -4.56
CA GLY A 15 5.18 -1.89 -4.77
C GLY A 15 5.28 -2.89 -3.64
N GLY A 16 4.15 -3.30 -3.07
CA GLY A 16 4.12 -4.10 -1.87
C GLY A 16 4.17 -5.60 -2.09
N ALA A 17 4.30 -6.05 -3.33
CA ALA A 17 4.23 -7.48 -3.62
C ALA A 17 5.53 -8.22 -3.36
N GLN A 18 6.64 -7.53 -3.20
CA GLN A 18 7.93 -8.17 -2.95
C GLN A 18 8.91 -7.18 -2.32
N GLY A 19 10.03 -7.71 -1.85
CA GLY A 19 11.16 -6.93 -1.35
C GLY A 19 10.79 -6.05 -0.17
N PHE A 20 11.33 -4.85 -0.17
CA PHE A 20 11.16 -3.92 0.94
C PHE A 20 9.68 -3.58 1.20
N GLY A 21 8.93 -3.39 0.13
CA GLY A 21 7.51 -3.07 0.28
C GLY A 21 6.74 -4.18 1.00
N LEU A 22 7.02 -5.42 0.66
CA LEU A 22 6.38 -6.54 1.32
C LEU A 22 6.80 -6.65 2.78
N ASP A 23 8.08 -6.40 3.07
CA ASP A 23 8.57 -6.42 4.45
C ASP A 23 7.87 -5.36 5.30
N VAL A 24 7.69 -4.17 4.74
CA VAL A 24 6.97 -3.11 5.44
C VAL A 24 5.52 -3.51 5.69
N ALA A 25 4.88 -4.11 4.68
CA ALA A 25 3.51 -4.56 4.83
C ALA A 25 3.38 -5.59 5.96
N LYS A 26 4.32 -6.52 6.04
CA LYS A 26 4.30 -7.52 7.10
C LYS A 26 4.40 -6.89 8.48
N ARG A 27 5.23 -5.85 8.62
CA ARG A 27 5.38 -5.17 9.90
C ARG A 27 4.10 -4.46 10.34
N PHE A 28 3.42 -3.82 9.39
CA PHE A 28 2.14 -3.19 9.72
C PHE A 28 1.11 -4.23 10.11
N LEU A 29 1.08 -5.37 9.42
CA LEU A 29 0.16 -6.43 9.76
C LEU A 29 0.40 -6.96 11.18
N GLU A 30 1.67 -7.12 11.55
CA GLU A 30 2.03 -7.56 12.89
C GLU A 30 1.57 -6.57 13.95
N SER A 31 1.47 -5.31 13.58
CA SER A 31 1.03 -4.25 14.50
C SER A 31 -0.49 -4.07 14.50
N GLY A 32 -1.21 -4.90 13.79
CA GLY A 32 -2.67 -4.90 13.83
C GLY A 32 -3.36 -4.12 12.73
N ALA A 33 -2.62 -3.53 11.82
CA ALA A 33 -3.20 -2.74 10.74
C ALA A 33 -3.84 -3.58 9.66
N LYS A 34 -4.78 -2.99 8.95
CA LYS A 34 -5.20 -3.50 7.65
C LYS A 34 -4.23 -2.95 6.62
N VAL A 35 -3.80 -3.78 5.72
CA VAL A 35 -2.79 -3.38 4.73
C VAL A 35 -3.28 -3.71 3.34
N PHE A 36 -3.21 -2.71 2.46
CA PHE A 36 -3.49 -2.88 1.04
C PHE A 36 -2.17 -2.75 0.32
N ILE A 37 -1.76 -3.82 -0.37
CA ILE A 37 -0.56 -3.76 -1.20
C ILE A 37 -0.98 -3.55 -2.64
N TRP A 38 -0.32 -2.60 -3.29
CA TRP A 38 -0.58 -2.26 -4.68
C TRP A 38 0.65 -2.58 -5.51
N ASP A 39 0.42 -3.22 -6.64
CA ASP A 39 1.49 -3.54 -7.56
C ASP A 39 0.86 -3.74 -8.93
N ILE A 40 1.66 -3.68 -9.98
CA ILE A 40 1.15 -3.94 -11.32
C ILE A 40 1.23 -5.42 -11.67
N ASP A 41 1.96 -6.19 -10.89
CA ASP A 41 2.19 -7.62 -11.15
C ASP A 41 1.24 -8.48 -10.32
N GLU A 42 0.20 -8.97 -10.96
CA GLU A 42 -0.80 -9.76 -10.27
C GLU A 42 -0.25 -11.06 -9.69
N LYS A 43 0.69 -11.68 -10.39
CA LYS A 43 1.26 -12.94 -9.90
C LYS A 43 2.02 -12.73 -8.60
N LEU A 44 2.78 -11.66 -8.53
CA LEU A 44 3.51 -11.32 -7.30
C LEU A 44 2.56 -11.00 -6.17
N LEU A 45 1.47 -10.28 -6.47
CA LEU A 45 0.48 -9.95 -5.47
C LEU A 45 -0.17 -11.19 -4.88
N LYS A 46 -0.55 -12.13 -5.74
CA LYS A 46 -1.15 -13.38 -5.29
C LYS A 46 -0.18 -14.20 -4.47
N SER A 47 1.08 -14.26 -4.91
CA SER A 47 2.11 -14.98 -4.16
C SER A 47 2.32 -14.38 -2.79
N ALA A 48 2.32 -13.05 -2.71
CA ALA A 48 2.51 -12.37 -1.43
C ALA A 48 1.39 -12.69 -0.46
N VAL A 49 0.15 -12.65 -0.93
CA VAL A 49 -1.00 -12.95 -0.09
C VAL A 49 -0.96 -14.40 0.38
N ASP A 50 -0.59 -15.32 -0.51
CA ASP A 50 -0.48 -16.73 -0.14
C ASP A 50 0.63 -16.97 0.86
N GLU A 51 1.74 -16.27 0.73
CA GLU A 51 2.87 -16.42 1.64
C GLU A 51 2.54 -15.89 3.04
N VAL A 52 1.94 -14.71 3.10
CA VAL A 52 1.70 -14.02 4.37
C VAL A 52 0.51 -14.61 5.11
N LYS A 53 -0.54 -14.98 4.40
CA LYS A 53 -1.74 -15.63 4.98
C LYS A 53 -2.33 -14.86 6.15
N ASN A 54 -2.48 -13.56 5.97
CA ASN A 54 -3.08 -12.73 7.02
C ASN A 54 -4.40 -12.17 6.50
N PRO A 55 -5.51 -12.32 7.24
CA PRO A 55 -6.81 -11.85 6.77
C PRO A 55 -6.91 -10.33 6.64
N ASN A 56 -5.96 -9.60 7.20
CA ASN A 56 -5.95 -8.14 7.08
C ASN A 56 -5.10 -7.65 5.91
N LEU A 57 -4.58 -8.57 5.11
CA LEU A 57 -3.80 -8.21 3.92
C LEU A 57 -4.70 -8.30 2.69
N PHE A 58 -4.78 -7.18 1.97
CA PHE A 58 -5.54 -7.09 0.74
C PHE A 58 -4.63 -6.62 -0.37
N TYR A 59 -4.99 -6.88 -1.61
CA TYR A 59 -4.18 -6.40 -2.73
C TYR A 59 -5.06 -5.84 -3.83
N SER A 60 -4.47 -4.97 -4.64
CA SER A 60 -5.09 -4.50 -5.86
C SER A 60 -4.01 -4.32 -6.92
N ILE A 61 -4.39 -4.58 -8.16
CA ILE A 61 -3.51 -4.34 -9.29
C ILE A 61 -3.66 -2.86 -9.61
N VAL A 62 -2.62 -2.09 -9.35
CA VAL A 62 -2.67 -0.64 -9.51
C VAL A 62 -1.40 -0.17 -10.22
N ASP A 63 -1.59 0.59 -11.27
CA ASP A 63 -0.51 1.29 -11.94
C ASP A 63 -0.44 2.70 -11.34
N ILE A 64 0.56 2.96 -10.52
CA ILE A 64 0.64 4.24 -9.83
C ILE A 64 0.97 5.41 -10.75
N SER A 65 1.38 5.13 -11.98
CA SER A 65 1.57 6.18 -12.98
C SER A 65 0.24 6.60 -13.62
N ASN A 66 -0.81 5.87 -13.35
CA ASN A 66 -2.14 6.16 -13.89
C ASN A 66 -2.98 6.79 -12.79
N TYR A 67 -3.19 8.10 -12.90
CA TYR A 67 -3.92 8.84 -11.89
C TYR A 67 -5.32 8.30 -11.63
N GLN A 68 -6.02 7.95 -12.70
CA GLN A 68 -7.40 7.46 -12.56
C GLN A 68 -7.44 6.12 -11.83
N ASP A 69 -6.44 5.28 -12.07
CA ASP A 69 -6.37 3.99 -11.40
C ASP A 69 -6.13 4.18 -9.90
N VAL A 70 -5.22 5.07 -9.54
CA VAL A 70 -4.96 5.39 -8.15
C VAL A 70 -6.21 5.97 -7.49
N GLU A 71 -6.84 6.93 -8.15
CA GLU A 71 -8.02 7.59 -7.60
C GLU A 71 -9.14 6.59 -7.33
N LYS A 72 -9.37 5.69 -8.27
CA LYS A 72 -10.41 4.67 -8.12
C LYS A 72 -10.14 3.78 -6.92
N ASN A 73 -8.89 3.34 -6.78
CA ASN A 73 -8.55 2.43 -5.69
C ASN A 73 -8.57 3.13 -4.32
N VAL A 74 -8.17 4.38 -4.29
CA VAL A 74 -8.30 5.17 -3.06
C VAL A 74 -9.77 5.31 -2.67
N ALA A 75 -10.62 5.61 -3.64
CA ALA A 75 -12.05 5.75 -3.38
C ALA A 75 -12.65 4.46 -2.84
N ASP A 76 -12.24 3.33 -3.41
CA ASP A 76 -12.73 2.03 -2.94
C ASP A 76 -12.37 1.80 -1.47
N ILE A 77 -11.16 2.14 -1.09
CA ILE A 77 -10.72 1.96 0.30
C ILE A 77 -11.43 2.95 1.20
N THR A 78 -11.46 4.22 0.82
CA THR A 78 -12.01 5.27 1.69
C THR A 78 -13.52 5.18 1.84
N SER A 79 -14.19 4.45 0.97
CA SER A 79 -15.61 4.21 1.15
C SER A 79 -15.90 3.36 2.38
N LYS A 80 -14.92 2.63 2.88
CA LYS A 80 -15.09 1.71 4.00
C LYS A 80 -14.24 2.06 5.21
N SER A 81 -13.13 2.74 4.99
CA SER A 81 -12.23 3.11 6.08
C SER A 81 -11.37 4.28 5.63
N ASN A 82 -10.68 4.90 6.58
CA ASN A 82 -9.74 5.95 6.25
C ASN A 82 -8.39 5.34 5.92
N ILE A 83 -7.65 6.01 5.04
CA ILE A 83 -6.26 5.62 4.81
C ILE A 83 -5.41 6.46 5.75
N ASP A 84 -4.76 5.79 6.68
CA ASP A 84 -3.98 6.47 7.71
C ASP A 84 -2.50 6.57 7.35
N ILE A 85 -2.00 5.62 6.58
CA ILE A 85 -0.58 5.50 6.28
C ILE A 85 -0.41 5.18 4.80
N LEU A 86 0.48 5.90 4.16
CA LEU A 86 0.85 5.63 2.78
C LEU A 86 2.35 5.42 2.69
N ILE A 87 2.76 4.26 2.21
CA ILE A 87 4.16 3.97 1.94
C ILE A 87 4.30 3.88 0.42
N ASN A 88 4.96 4.87 -0.15
CA ASN A 88 5.17 4.92 -1.59
C ASN A 88 6.52 4.32 -1.92
N ASN A 89 6.52 3.02 -2.20
CA ASN A 89 7.73 2.26 -2.50
C ASN A 89 7.92 2.03 -3.99
N ALA A 90 6.86 2.03 -4.75
CA ALA A 90 6.95 1.78 -6.20
C ALA A 90 7.63 2.95 -6.88
N GLY A 91 8.41 2.64 -7.92
CA GLY A 91 9.06 3.68 -8.70
C GLY A 91 10.33 4.23 -8.11
N ILE A 92 10.84 3.64 -7.05
CA ILE A 92 12.06 4.12 -6.42
C ILE A 92 13.28 3.94 -7.32
N THR A 93 13.19 3.03 -8.27
CA THR A 93 14.33 2.65 -9.08
C THR A 93 14.70 3.66 -10.17
N GLY A 94 13.90 4.66 -10.40
CA GLY A 94 14.18 5.63 -11.45
C GLY A 94 14.89 6.85 -10.93
N PRO A 95 15.52 7.60 -11.82
CA PRO A 95 16.11 8.90 -11.46
C PRO A 95 15.06 9.98 -11.35
N THR A 96 13.86 9.57 -11.13
CA THR A 96 12.74 10.46 -11.10
C THR A 96 12.74 11.28 -9.84
N GLY A 97 12.20 12.43 -9.94
CA GLY A 97 12.01 13.27 -8.79
C GLY A 97 11.11 12.60 -7.78
N PRO A 98 10.87 13.26 -6.70
CA PRO A 98 10.18 12.67 -5.56
C PRO A 98 8.73 12.34 -5.90
N LEU A 99 8.49 11.10 -6.25
CA LEU A 99 7.14 10.62 -6.49
C LEU A 99 6.27 10.80 -5.26
N TRP A 100 6.89 10.76 -4.10
CA TRP A 100 6.13 10.93 -2.86
C TRP A 100 5.49 12.31 -2.76
N GLU A 101 6.12 13.36 -3.27
CA GLU A 101 5.52 14.68 -3.25
C GLU A 101 4.26 14.73 -4.11
N TYR A 102 4.38 14.13 -5.29
CA TYR A 102 3.26 14.05 -6.21
C TYR A 102 2.11 13.27 -5.59
N ASP A 103 2.43 12.16 -4.98
CA ASP A 103 1.41 11.31 -4.37
C ASP A 103 0.77 11.98 -3.16
N VAL A 104 1.53 12.73 -2.39
CA VAL A 104 0.98 13.45 -1.25
C VAL A 104 -0.07 14.46 -1.71
N ASP A 105 0.22 15.20 -2.76
CA ASP A 105 -0.75 16.14 -3.31
C ASP A 105 -2.01 15.43 -3.77
N MET A 106 -1.83 14.30 -4.44
CA MET A 106 -2.93 13.50 -4.92
C MET A 106 -3.80 13.00 -3.77
N TRP A 107 -3.17 12.52 -2.75
CA TRP A 107 -3.87 11.97 -1.59
C TRP A 107 -4.59 13.05 -0.78
N ASN A 108 -4.00 14.22 -0.70
CA ASN A 108 -4.61 15.32 0.03
C ASN A 108 -5.88 15.85 -0.64
N LYS A 109 -6.07 15.57 -1.91
CA LYS A 109 -7.27 15.98 -2.63
C LYS A 109 -8.43 15.00 -2.42
N ILE A 110 -8.16 13.89 -1.85
CA ILE A 110 -9.14 12.84 -1.65
C ILE A 110 -9.59 12.82 -0.21
#